data_408d5e862cec76de29023f039c92ca95
#
_entry.id   408d5e862cec76de29023f039c92ca95
#
_cell.length_a   1.000
_cell.length_b   1.000
_cell.length_c   1.000
_cell.angle_alpha   90.00
_cell.angle_beta   90.00
_cell.angle_gamma   90.00
#
_symmetry.space_group_name_H-M   'P 1'
#
loop_
_entity.id
_entity.type
_entity.pdbx_description
1 polymer ?
#
loop_
_entity_poly.entity_id
_entity_poly.type
_entity_poly.pdbx_seq_one_letter_code
_entity_poly.pdbx_strand_id
1 'polypeptide(L)'
;MRIVVHGQQAFGSAVLERLLSNNEDIVSVCAAPNKKNGYLDPLVETANANNIPVHQPTSWKTDEAYQLMESFDADLCVMAYVTLIVPSAILNKPRRGSIQYHPSLLPMHRGPSSINWPISIGSKKTGITIFWPDDGLDTGPILLQKECTIDENETLGALYFNKLFPMGVDSIEESIQLIKSGNAPKIDQNLDE
;
A
#
# COMPACT_ATOMS: atom_id res chain seq x y z
N MET A 1 13.07 -10.78 -5.08
CA MET A 1 11.88 -10.71 -5.94
C MET A 1 11.87 -9.32 -6.57
N ARG A 2 11.53 -9.21 -7.87
CA ARG A 2 11.47 -7.91 -8.57
C ARG A 2 10.20 -7.16 -8.15
N ILE A 3 10.35 -6.03 -7.47
CA ILE A 3 9.22 -5.30 -6.87
C ILE A 3 9.14 -3.89 -7.44
N VAL A 4 7.92 -3.45 -7.79
CA VAL A 4 7.57 -2.04 -7.97
C VAL A 4 6.94 -1.55 -6.67
N VAL A 5 7.42 -0.43 -6.13
CA VAL A 5 6.76 0.26 -5.02
C VAL A 5 5.91 1.39 -5.59
N HIS A 6 4.60 1.32 -5.39
CA HIS A 6 3.66 2.37 -5.78
C HIS A 6 3.09 3.02 -4.52
N GLY A 7 3.38 4.28 -4.30
CA GLY A 7 2.95 4.92 -3.07
C GLY A 7 3.31 6.39 -2.97
N GLN A 8 3.27 6.90 -1.74
CA GLN A 8 3.64 8.29 -1.46
C GLN A 8 3.90 8.52 0.03
N GLN A 9 4.48 9.67 0.32
CA GLN A 9 4.70 10.22 1.65
C GLN A 9 5.58 9.33 2.56
N ALA A 10 5.55 9.60 3.88
CA ALA A 10 6.39 8.91 4.84
C ALA A 10 6.15 7.39 4.89
N PHE A 11 4.91 6.95 4.71
CA PHE A 11 4.60 5.52 4.71
C PHE A 11 5.22 4.80 3.50
N GLY A 12 5.07 5.38 2.30
CA GLY A 12 5.71 4.85 1.09
C GLY A 12 7.23 4.79 1.23
N SER A 13 7.85 5.87 1.77
CA SER A 13 9.28 5.94 2.06
C SER A 13 9.73 4.82 3.02
N ALA A 14 9.04 4.66 4.15
CA ALA A 14 9.39 3.63 5.15
C ALA A 14 9.25 2.20 4.59
N VAL A 15 8.23 1.96 3.75
CA VAL A 15 8.09 0.67 3.05
C VAL A 15 9.27 0.45 2.11
N LEU A 16 9.65 1.44 1.30
CA LEU A 16 10.78 1.34 0.39
C LEU A 16 12.09 1.03 1.15
N GLU A 17 12.37 1.78 2.23
CA GLU A 17 13.54 1.57 3.08
C GLU A 17 13.59 0.15 3.67
N ARG A 18 12.44 -0.35 4.17
CA ARG A 18 12.33 -1.72 4.70
C ARG A 18 12.64 -2.77 3.61
N LEU A 19 12.10 -2.60 2.42
CA LEU A 19 12.33 -3.54 1.32
C LEU A 19 13.79 -3.53 0.86
N LEU A 20 14.42 -2.36 0.79
CA LEU A 20 15.84 -2.22 0.49
C LEU A 20 16.72 -2.88 1.56
N SER A 21 16.40 -2.68 2.85
CA SER A 21 17.14 -3.30 3.95
C SER A 21 17.06 -4.84 3.93
N ASN A 22 15.99 -5.38 3.37
CA ASN A 22 15.78 -6.81 3.18
C ASN A 22 16.37 -7.35 1.85
N ASN A 23 17.14 -6.52 1.14
CA ASN A 23 17.75 -6.85 -0.15
C ASN A 23 16.72 -7.29 -1.23
N GLU A 24 15.53 -6.70 -1.23
CA GLU A 24 14.58 -6.88 -2.33
C GLU A 24 15.06 -6.12 -3.57
N ASP A 25 14.79 -6.67 -4.74
CA ASP A 25 15.12 -6.05 -6.02
C ASP A 25 14.03 -5.03 -6.40
N ILE A 26 14.24 -3.76 -6.03
CA ILE A 26 13.30 -2.68 -6.34
C ILE A 26 13.60 -2.15 -7.74
N VAL A 27 12.76 -2.51 -8.69
CA VAL A 27 12.96 -2.17 -10.10
C VAL A 27 12.49 -0.76 -10.46
N SER A 28 11.51 -0.24 -9.72
CA SER A 28 10.98 1.12 -9.94
C SER A 28 10.12 1.58 -8.76
N VAL A 29 9.96 2.89 -8.65
CA VAL A 29 8.99 3.56 -7.78
C VAL A 29 7.99 4.31 -8.63
N CYS A 30 6.70 4.12 -8.34
CA CYS A 30 5.62 4.93 -8.88
C CYS A 30 5.06 5.81 -7.76
N ALA A 31 5.00 7.12 -7.98
CA ALA A 31 4.51 8.08 -7.00
C ALA A 31 3.47 9.02 -7.62
N ALA A 32 2.72 9.71 -6.76
CA ALA A 32 1.84 10.77 -7.21
C ALA A 32 2.65 11.93 -7.84
N PRO A 33 2.08 12.68 -8.79
CA PRO A 33 2.75 13.85 -9.36
C PRO A 33 3.17 14.86 -8.28
N ASN A 34 4.32 15.49 -8.47
CA ASN A 34 4.82 16.51 -7.55
C ASN A 34 3.82 17.65 -7.38
N LYS A 35 3.68 18.11 -6.14
CA LYS A 35 2.86 19.30 -5.84
C LYS A 35 3.53 20.57 -6.39
N LYS A 36 2.72 21.55 -6.79
CA LYS A 36 3.20 22.84 -7.35
C LYS A 36 4.09 23.68 -6.40
N ASN A 37 4.17 23.34 -5.13
CA ASN A 37 4.97 24.06 -4.14
C ASN A 37 6.46 23.66 -4.12
N GLY A 38 6.91 22.80 -5.04
CA GLY A 38 8.30 22.36 -5.14
C GLY A 38 8.74 21.35 -4.07
N TYR A 39 7.84 20.90 -3.21
CA TYR A 39 8.15 19.88 -2.19
C TYR A 39 8.19 18.51 -2.84
N LEU A 40 9.31 17.81 -2.73
CA LEU A 40 9.41 16.42 -3.15
C LEU A 40 8.69 15.52 -2.16
N ASP A 41 8.05 14.47 -2.68
CA ASP A 41 7.46 13.45 -1.82
C ASP A 41 8.58 12.62 -1.15
N PRO A 42 8.48 12.29 0.16
CA PRO A 42 9.48 11.49 0.86
C PRO A 42 9.83 10.17 0.15
N LEU A 43 8.84 9.49 -0.45
CA LEU A 43 9.11 8.29 -1.25
C LEU A 43 10.01 8.59 -2.45
N VAL A 44 9.77 9.73 -3.13
CA VAL A 44 10.60 10.16 -4.28
C VAL A 44 12.00 10.52 -3.83
N GLU A 45 12.16 11.19 -2.69
CA GLU A 45 13.47 11.51 -2.10
C GLU A 45 14.26 10.24 -1.78
N THR A 46 13.61 9.27 -1.12
CA THR A 46 14.24 7.97 -0.80
C THR A 46 14.62 7.19 -2.05
N ALA A 47 13.76 7.15 -3.07
CA ALA A 47 14.06 6.47 -4.33
C ALA A 47 15.27 7.10 -5.04
N ASN A 48 15.31 8.44 -5.13
CA ASN A 48 16.42 9.17 -5.74
C ASN A 48 17.74 8.94 -4.99
N ALA A 49 17.72 8.95 -3.66
CA ALA A 49 18.90 8.70 -2.83
C ALA A 49 19.49 7.29 -3.04
N ASN A 50 18.64 6.34 -3.48
CA ASN A 50 19.04 4.95 -3.77
C ASN A 50 19.18 4.65 -5.27
N ASN A 51 19.17 5.67 -6.13
CA ASN A 51 19.28 5.55 -7.60
C ASN A 51 18.20 4.65 -8.23
N ILE A 52 17.01 4.63 -7.65
CA ILE A 52 15.86 3.87 -8.17
C ILE A 52 15.06 4.76 -9.13
N PRO A 53 14.71 4.27 -10.33
CA PRO A 53 13.87 5.02 -11.28
C PRO A 53 12.52 5.40 -10.68
N VAL A 54 12.11 6.67 -10.85
CA VAL A 54 10.84 7.20 -10.36
C VAL A 54 9.94 7.57 -11.53
N HIS A 55 8.69 7.14 -11.48
CA HIS A 55 7.64 7.48 -12.44
C HIS A 55 6.44 8.10 -11.74
N GLN A 56 5.89 9.16 -12.32
CA GLN A 56 4.81 9.94 -11.71
C GLN A 56 3.65 10.15 -12.71
N PRO A 57 2.97 9.08 -13.13
CA PRO A 57 1.84 9.20 -14.04
C PRO A 57 0.71 10.00 -13.39
N THR A 58 0.06 10.87 -14.16
CA THR A 58 -1.10 11.63 -13.69
C THR A 58 -2.39 10.81 -13.72
N SER A 59 -2.39 9.70 -14.43
CA SER A 59 -3.49 8.75 -14.53
C SER A 59 -2.96 7.35 -14.79
N TRP A 60 -3.60 6.36 -14.17
CA TRP A 60 -3.36 4.94 -14.45
C TRP A 60 -4.35 4.34 -15.46
N LYS A 61 -5.20 5.18 -16.09
CA LYS A 61 -6.23 4.75 -17.03
C LYS A 61 -5.82 4.95 -18.49
N THR A 62 -4.53 5.03 -18.77
CA THR A 62 -4.00 5.27 -20.13
C THR A 62 -3.17 4.09 -20.61
N ASP A 63 -3.04 3.96 -21.93
CA ASP A 63 -2.22 2.91 -22.54
C ASP A 63 -0.73 3.06 -22.18
N GLU A 64 -0.25 4.31 -22.03
CA GLU A 64 1.13 4.59 -21.62
C GLU A 64 1.39 4.09 -20.19
N ALA A 65 0.43 4.26 -19.28
CA ALA A 65 0.55 3.75 -17.91
C ALA A 65 0.54 2.22 -17.88
N TYR A 66 -0.25 1.59 -18.73
CA TYR A 66 -0.26 0.14 -18.91
C TYR A 66 1.10 -0.37 -19.43
N GLN A 67 1.62 0.24 -20.50
CA GLN A 67 2.93 -0.10 -21.07
C GLN A 67 4.05 0.15 -20.06
N LEU A 68 3.96 1.23 -19.29
CA LEU A 68 4.91 1.54 -18.22
C LEU A 68 4.97 0.41 -17.19
N MET A 69 3.83 -0.03 -16.64
CA MET A 69 3.80 -1.11 -15.66
C MET A 69 4.32 -2.43 -16.25
N GLU A 70 3.98 -2.72 -17.52
CA GLU A 70 4.48 -3.90 -18.24
C GLU A 70 6.00 -3.87 -18.41
N SER A 71 6.57 -2.69 -18.71
CA SER A 71 8.01 -2.52 -18.96
C SER A 71 8.89 -2.81 -17.73
N PHE A 72 8.34 -2.75 -16.52
CA PHE A 72 9.08 -3.06 -15.31
C PHE A 72 9.41 -4.54 -15.17
N ASP A 73 8.68 -5.42 -15.86
CA ASP A 73 8.86 -6.87 -15.77
C ASP A 73 8.92 -7.35 -14.30
N ALA A 74 8.00 -6.81 -13.48
CA ALA A 74 7.97 -7.02 -12.05
C ALA A 74 7.30 -8.33 -11.65
N ASP A 75 7.70 -8.87 -10.51
CA ASP A 75 7.00 -10.00 -9.88
C ASP A 75 5.80 -9.53 -9.06
N LEU A 76 5.94 -8.40 -8.35
CA LEU A 76 4.92 -7.87 -7.43
C LEU A 76 4.89 -6.35 -7.49
N CYS A 77 3.70 -5.76 -7.39
CA CYS A 77 3.54 -4.35 -7.07
C CYS A 77 3.10 -4.21 -5.60
N VAL A 78 3.83 -3.42 -4.81
CA VAL A 78 3.51 -3.10 -3.42
C VAL A 78 2.92 -1.70 -3.37
N MET A 79 1.64 -1.58 -3.02
CA MET A 79 0.92 -0.32 -2.97
C MET A 79 0.88 0.21 -1.54
N ALA A 80 1.68 1.26 -1.30
CA ALA A 80 1.91 1.86 0.01
C ALA A 80 1.38 3.31 0.05
N TYR A 81 0.12 3.47 0.38
CA TYR A 81 -0.61 4.74 0.37
C TYR A 81 -0.81 5.30 -1.05
N VAL A 82 -1.69 4.69 -1.80
CA VAL A 82 -2.09 5.10 -3.16
C VAL A 82 -3.44 5.80 -3.12
N THR A 83 -3.54 6.95 -3.78
CA THR A 83 -4.77 7.76 -3.85
C THR A 83 -5.39 7.81 -5.24
N LEU A 84 -4.69 7.34 -6.26
CA LEU A 84 -5.20 7.22 -7.62
C LEU A 84 -5.82 5.84 -7.83
N ILE A 85 -6.93 5.80 -8.55
CA ILE A 85 -7.54 4.52 -8.97
C ILE A 85 -6.64 3.86 -10.00
N VAL A 86 -6.25 2.62 -9.74
CA VAL A 86 -5.45 1.79 -10.64
C VAL A 86 -6.35 0.67 -11.16
N PRO A 87 -6.58 0.58 -12.47
CA PRO A 87 -7.43 -0.47 -13.06
C PRO A 87 -6.85 -1.87 -12.85
N SER A 88 -7.73 -2.88 -12.77
CA SER A 88 -7.33 -4.30 -12.60
C SER A 88 -6.38 -4.79 -13.70
N ALA A 89 -6.52 -4.28 -14.92
CA ALA A 89 -5.60 -4.58 -16.01
C ALA A 89 -4.13 -4.21 -15.69
N ILE A 90 -3.91 -3.15 -14.91
CA ILE A 90 -2.57 -2.73 -14.44
C ILE A 90 -2.19 -3.45 -13.15
N LEU A 91 -3.15 -3.60 -12.20
CA LEU A 91 -2.92 -4.31 -10.94
C LEU A 91 -2.44 -5.76 -11.15
N ASN A 92 -2.91 -6.39 -12.21
CA ASN A 92 -2.60 -7.79 -12.56
C ASN A 92 -1.39 -7.95 -13.51
N LYS A 93 -0.70 -6.85 -13.88
CA LYS A 93 0.50 -6.93 -14.75
C LYS A 93 1.71 -7.59 -14.10
N PRO A 94 2.05 -7.29 -12.83
CA PRO A 94 3.11 -8.04 -12.16
C PRO A 94 2.74 -9.52 -12.07
N ARG A 95 3.72 -10.42 -12.23
CA ARG A 95 3.50 -11.89 -12.32
C ARG A 95 2.70 -12.47 -11.15
N ARG A 96 2.83 -11.84 -9.97
CA ARG A 96 2.15 -12.22 -8.73
C ARG A 96 1.07 -11.21 -8.32
N GLY A 97 0.73 -10.25 -9.22
CA GLY A 97 -0.27 -9.21 -8.98
C GLY A 97 0.23 -8.07 -8.12
N SER A 98 -0.72 -7.41 -7.46
CA SER A 98 -0.47 -6.27 -6.57
C SER A 98 -1.03 -6.53 -5.19
N ILE A 99 -0.38 -6.00 -4.15
CA ILE A 99 -0.90 -5.95 -2.78
C ILE A 99 -0.99 -4.50 -2.31
N GLN A 100 -1.98 -4.20 -1.47
CA GLN A 100 -2.22 -2.85 -0.99
C GLN A 100 -2.40 -2.83 0.53
N TYR A 101 -1.82 -1.81 1.16
CA TYR A 101 -2.05 -1.49 2.57
C TYR A 101 -3.30 -0.64 2.74
N HIS A 102 -4.16 -0.99 3.70
CA HIS A 102 -5.29 -0.20 4.14
C HIS A 102 -5.34 -0.11 5.66
N PRO A 103 -5.40 1.10 6.27
CA PRO A 103 -5.35 1.26 7.73
C PRO A 103 -6.73 1.09 8.38
N SER A 104 -7.37 -0.05 8.16
CA SER A 104 -8.55 -0.53 8.87
C SER A 104 -8.65 -2.05 8.81
N LEU A 105 -9.58 -2.62 9.56
CA LEU A 105 -9.98 -4.03 9.47
C LEU A 105 -11.06 -4.18 8.39
N LEU A 106 -10.65 -4.35 7.12
CA LEU A 106 -11.61 -4.57 6.03
C LEU A 106 -12.54 -5.76 6.32
N PRO A 107 -13.82 -5.70 5.97
CA PRO A 107 -14.51 -4.70 5.12
C PRO A 107 -14.89 -3.38 5.82
N MET A 108 -14.65 -3.24 7.12
CA MET A 108 -14.97 -2.01 7.85
C MET A 108 -14.09 -0.84 7.39
N HIS A 109 -14.70 0.34 7.27
CA HIS A 109 -14.01 1.60 6.97
C HIS A 109 -13.21 1.58 5.65
N ARG A 110 -13.78 1.00 4.58
CA ARG A 110 -13.26 1.11 3.22
C ARG A 110 -13.17 2.58 2.77
N GLY A 111 -12.27 2.86 1.86
CA GLY A 111 -12.09 4.19 1.28
C GLY A 111 -11.39 5.20 2.20
N PRO A 112 -11.61 6.50 2.00
CA PRO A 112 -10.88 7.55 2.69
C PRO A 112 -11.28 7.66 4.17
N SER A 113 -10.39 8.26 4.99
CA SER A 113 -10.62 8.51 6.42
C SER A 113 -10.76 7.26 7.29
N SER A 114 -10.27 6.13 6.83
CA SER A 114 -10.35 4.83 7.51
C SER A 114 -9.80 4.82 8.95
N ILE A 115 -8.87 5.72 9.29
CA ILE A 115 -8.34 5.89 10.65
C ILE A 115 -9.26 6.78 11.50
N ASN A 116 -9.89 7.79 10.88
CA ASN A 116 -10.77 8.71 11.61
C ASN A 116 -12.07 8.06 12.07
N TRP A 117 -12.68 7.25 11.21
CA TRP A 117 -13.99 6.67 11.46
C TRP A 117 -14.04 5.84 12.75
N PRO A 118 -13.14 4.85 12.98
CA PRO A 118 -13.19 4.08 14.22
C PRO A 118 -13.05 4.94 15.48
N ILE A 119 -12.22 5.98 15.45
CA ILE A 119 -12.11 6.93 16.58
C ILE A 119 -13.43 7.69 16.78
N SER A 120 -13.99 8.24 15.69
CA SER A 120 -15.20 9.10 15.74
C SER A 120 -16.44 8.36 16.24
N ILE A 121 -16.56 7.07 15.95
CA ILE A 121 -17.70 6.25 16.41
C ILE A 121 -17.42 5.54 17.75
N GLY A 122 -16.27 5.79 18.37
CA GLY A 122 -15.90 5.24 19.68
C GLY A 122 -15.57 3.75 19.66
N SER A 123 -15.07 3.24 18.52
CA SER A 123 -14.59 1.87 18.43
C SER A 123 -13.45 1.61 19.40
N LYS A 124 -13.43 0.44 20.02
CA LYS A 124 -12.35 0.02 20.93
C LYS A 124 -11.18 -0.64 20.21
N LYS A 125 -11.38 -0.99 18.95
CA LYS A 125 -10.42 -1.71 18.13
C LYS A 125 -10.42 -1.17 16.70
N THR A 126 -9.26 -1.26 16.07
CA THR A 126 -9.03 -1.05 14.65
C THR A 126 -7.85 -1.93 14.23
N GLY A 127 -7.27 -1.69 13.08
CA GLY A 127 -6.10 -2.44 12.63
C GLY A 127 -5.66 -2.04 11.24
N ILE A 128 -4.97 -2.95 10.62
CA ILE A 128 -4.54 -2.83 9.23
C ILE A 128 -4.95 -4.07 8.43
N THR A 129 -5.11 -3.88 7.15
CA THR A 129 -5.30 -4.96 6.18
C THR A 129 -4.28 -4.81 5.05
N ILE A 130 -3.63 -5.91 4.70
CA ILE A 130 -2.98 -6.08 3.40
C ILE A 130 -3.91 -6.94 2.56
N PHE A 131 -4.25 -6.47 1.36
CA PHE A 131 -5.22 -7.13 0.49
C PHE A 131 -4.79 -7.08 -0.97
N TRP A 132 -5.41 -7.90 -1.80
CA TRP A 132 -5.24 -7.94 -3.25
C TRP A 132 -6.25 -6.97 -3.87
N PRO A 133 -5.84 -5.78 -4.34
CA PRO A 133 -6.79 -4.80 -4.86
C PRO A 133 -7.46 -5.29 -6.14
N ASP A 134 -8.72 -4.87 -6.31
CA ASP A 134 -9.56 -5.12 -7.47
C ASP A 134 -10.11 -3.80 -8.05
N ASP A 135 -11.16 -3.86 -8.89
CA ASP A 135 -11.79 -2.65 -9.45
C ASP A 135 -12.73 -1.93 -8.46
N GLY A 136 -13.02 -2.53 -7.32
CA GLY A 136 -13.82 -1.91 -6.26
C GLY A 136 -12.99 -1.04 -5.32
N LEU A 137 -13.68 -0.28 -4.46
CA LEU A 137 -13.01 0.54 -3.45
C LEU A 137 -12.69 -0.31 -2.22
N ASP A 138 -11.45 -0.79 -2.15
CA ASP A 138 -10.93 -1.64 -1.07
C ASP A 138 -11.76 -2.91 -0.82
N THR A 139 -12.26 -3.53 -1.91
CA THR A 139 -13.15 -4.70 -1.86
C THR A 139 -12.44 -6.04 -2.11
N GLY A 140 -11.22 -5.99 -2.57
CA GLY A 140 -10.47 -7.18 -2.96
C GLY A 140 -10.12 -8.12 -1.80
N PRO A 141 -9.73 -9.37 -2.10
CA PRO A 141 -9.49 -10.39 -1.08
C PRO A 141 -8.40 -10.02 -0.09
N ILE A 142 -8.61 -10.38 1.18
CA ILE A 142 -7.65 -10.15 2.26
C ILE A 142 -6.48 -11.14 2.15
N LEU A 143 -5.26 -10.62 2.28
CA LEU A 143 -4.05 -11.41 2.44
C LEU A 143 -3.67 -11.55 3.91
N LEU A 144 -3.70 -10.44 4.67
CA LEU A 144 -3.29 -10.40 6.06
C LEU A 144 -4.01 -9.28 6.79
N GLN A 145 -4.44 -9.53 8.03
CA GLN A 145 -4.98 -8.50 8.92
C GLN A 145 -4.31 -8.56 10.28
N LYS A 146 -4.10 -7.39 10.88
CA LYS A 146 -3.67 -7.27 12.27
C LYS A 146 -4.50 -6.23 13.00
N GLU A 147 -4.91 -6.60 14.21
CA GLU A 147 -5.76 -5.78 15.09
C GLU A 147 -4.92 -5.03 16.12
N CYS A 148 -5.35 -3.82 16.49
CA CYS A 148 -4.87 -3.10 17.65
C CYS A 148 -6.02 -2.42 18.39
N THR A 149 -5.80 -2.10 19.68
CA THR A 149 -6.74 -1.35 20.50
C THR A 149 -6.64 0.15 20.21
N ILE A 150 -7.76 0.85 20.37
CA ILE A 150 -7.84 2.31 20.43
C ILE A 150 -8.03 2.69 21.89
N ASP A 151 -7.08 3.44 22.46
CA ASP A 151 -7.15 3.88 23.85
C ASP A 151 -8.18 5.03 23.99
N GLU A 152 -8.74 5.22 25.19
CA GLU A 152 -9.89 6.11 25.41
C GLU A 152 -9.66 7.56 24.96
N ASN A 153 -8.44 8.07 25.07
CA ASN A 153 -8.06 9.42 24.67
C ASN A 153 -7.05 9.45 23.50
N GLU A 154 -7.00 8.37 22.72
CA GLU A 154 -6.02 8.26 21.64
C GLU A 154 -6.36 9.20 20.49
N THR A 155 -5.40 10.01 20.11
CA THR A 155 -5.54 10.89 18.94
C THR A 155 -5.26 10.12 17.65
N LEU A 156 -5.77 10.61 16.52
CA LEU A 156 -5.47 10.05 15.20
C LEU A 156 -3.95 9.92 14.97
N GLY A 157 -3.21 10.97 15.31
CA GLY A 157 -1.76 10.96 15.13
C GLY A 157 -1.07 9.89 15.98
N ALA A 158 -1.47 9.74 17.24
CA ALA A 158 -0.94 8.70 18.13
C ALA A 158 -1.26 7.30 17.61
N LEU A 159 -2.52 7.04 17.28
CA LEU A 159 -2.94 5.75 16.70
C LEU A 159 -2.17 5.42 15.43
N TYR A 160 -2.06 6.39 14.52
CA TYR A 160 -1.37 6.17 13.25
C TYR A 160 0.13 5.94 13.45
N PHE A 161 0.84 6.89 14.03
CA PHE A 161 2.29 6.83 14.08
C PHE A 161 2.85 5.79 15.06
N ASN A 162 2.13 5.52 16.17
CA ASN A 162 2.63 4.59 17.17
C ASN A 162 2.16 3.14 16.95
N LYS A 163 1.06 2.92 16.21
CA LYS A 163 0.46 1.59 16.03
C LYS A 163 0.32 1.20 14.56
N LEU A 164 -0.52 1.90 13.78
CA LEU A 164 -0.89 1.47 12.43
C LEU A 164 0.26 1.58 11.42
N PHE A 165 1.09 2.61 11.54
CA PHE A 165 2.22 2.83 10.63
C PHE A 165 3.28 1.71 10.75
N PRO A 166 3.87 1.45 11.93
CA PRO A 166 4.85 0.37 12.05
C PRO A 166 4.23 -1.01 11.76
N MET A 167 3.00 -1.25 12.23
CA MET A 167 2.28 -2.49 11.95
C MET A 167 2.07 -2.70 10.44
N GLY A 168 1.78 -1.64 9.69
CA GLY A 168 1.61 -1.68 8.25
C GLY A 168 2.89 -2.03 7.51
N VAL A 169 4.02 -1.40 7.88
CA VAL A 169 5.34 -1.70 7.29
C VAL A 169 5.73 -3.15 7.54
N ASP A 170 5.59 -3.63 8.79
CA ASP A 170 5.87 -5.02 9.16
C ASP A 170 4.96 -6.01 8.44
N SER A 171 3.69 -5.66 8.25
CA SER A 171 2.72 -6.52 7.57
C SER A 171 2.93 -6.61 6.06
N ILE A 172 3.43 -5.55 5.43
CA ILE A 172 3.87 -5.62 4.02
C ILE A 172 5.04 -6.59 3.88
N GLU A 173 6.04 -6.50 4.75
CA GLU A 173 7.17 -7.43 4.76
C GLU A 173 6.70 -8.89 4.93
N GLU A 174 5.86 -9.15 5.94
CA GLU A 174 5.29 -10.49 6.18
C GLU A 174 4.50 -11.01 4.98
N SER A 175 3.69 -10.15 4.36
CA SER A 175 2.92 -10.49 3.16
C SER A 175 3.82 -10.89 1.98
N ILE A 176 4.95 -10.20 1.81
CA ILE A 176 5.95 -10.56 0.78
C ILE A 176 6.55 -11.94 1.06
N GLN A 177 6.83 -12.29 2.31
CA GLN A 177 7.32 -13.63 2.66
C GLN A 177 6.28 -14.72 2.40
N LEU A 178 5.00 -14.46 2.71
CA LEU A 178 3.90 -15.36 2.37
C LEU A 178 3.78 -15.57 0.86
N ILE A 179 3.91 -14.50 0.07
CA ILE A 179 3.88 -14.58 -1.40
C ILE A 179 5.08 -15.38 -1.93
N LYS A 180 6.28 -15.15 -1.39
CA LYS A 180 7.50 -15.89 -1.79
C LYS A 180 7.37 -17.39 -1.53
N SER A 181 6.83 -17.76 -0.40
CA SER A 181 6.62 -19.16 0.00
C SER A 181 5.43 -19.85 -0.68
N GLY A 182 4.61 -19.10 -1.44
CA GLY A 182 3.39 -19.63 -2.05
C GLY A 182 2.23 -19.84 -1.08
N ASN A 183 2.30 -19.29 0.14
CA ASN A 183 1.31 -19.44 1.20
C ASN A 183 0.43 -18.20 1.40
N ALA A 184 0.46 -17.23 0.48
CA ALA A 184 -0.34 -16.02 0.58
C ALA A 184 -1.83 -16.32 0.34
N PRO A 185 -2.70 -16.13 1.34
CA PRO A 185 -4.13 -16.39 1.18
C PRO A 185 -4.82 -15.34 0.31
N LYS A 186 -6.00 -15.69 -0.18
CA LYS A 186 -6.98 -14.77 -0.78
C LYS A 186 -8.31 -15.06 -0.10
N ILE A 187 -8.63 -14.29 0.94
CA ILE A 187 -9.85 -14.47 1.74
C ILE A 187 -10.84 -13.41 1.29
N ASP A 188 -11.96 -13.83 0.70
CA ASP A 188 -12.99 -12.89 0.25
C ASP A 188 -13.56 -12.13 1.43
N GLN A 189 -13.79 -10.81 1.23
CA GLN A 189 -14.43 -9.96 2.22
C GLN A 189 -15.94 -10.24 2.25
N ASN A 190 -16.54 -10.23 3.46
CA ASN A 190 -17.97 -10.16 3.60
C ASN A 190 -18.44 -8.72 3.37
N LEU A 191 -18.87 -8.39 2.17
CA LEU A 191 -19.22 -7.01 1.79
C LEU A 191 -20.56 -6.53 2.36
N ASP A 192 -21.32 -7.42 3.01
CA ASP A 192 -22.61 -7.12 3.66
C ASP A 192 -22.42 -6.62 5.12
N GLU A 193 -21.19 -6.62 5.62
CA GLU A 193 -20.76 -6.02 6.89
C GLU A 193 -20.21 -4.60 6.64
#